data_86519b5e7a87b53810c151ac3d0ae180
#
_entry.id   86519b5e7a87b53810c151ac3d0ae180
#
_cell.length_a   1.000
_cell.length_b   1.000
_cell.length_c   1.000
_cell.angle_alpha   90.00
_cell.angle_beta   90.00
_cell.angle_gamma   90.00
#
_symmetry.space_group_name_H-M   'P 1'
#
loop_
_entity.id
_entity.type
_entity.pdbx_description
1 polymer ?
#
loop_
_entity_poly.entity_id
_entity_poly.type
_entity_poly.pdbx_seq_one_letter_code
_entity_poly.pdbx_strand_id
1 'polypeptide(L)'
;MKKKILAIAALALVAALCLSACGAGGAKAVNLNMATGGTSGTYYGFSGVFANVLNGKMADKLNINVESTGASAANVDLIDTNADQIAIIQNDVMYYAYTGTAMFDKAVTSFSAVMSCYPEVVQLVAAPDIETVEDLRGRTVSVGAADSGTRYNAEQLLAAYGMTFDDINVVYQSFGDSVDSMKNGQIDACFQVAGTPTTAITELSTTYDFNLIGVDDEHVAALQKDYGFYTVVNVPAGTYSCVDHDVQCVAVMATIIARNDVTEDAVYNFIKGMFDYKADISASHVKGEEIDLNTAVSGVAIPWHSGAVKYFAEQGITVG
;
A
#
# COMPACT_ATOMS: atom_id res chain seq x y z
N MET A 1 48.27 -6.33 -57.74
CA MET A 1 48.07 -7.08 -56.48
C MET A 1 47.90 -6.16 -55.26
N LYS A 2 48.71 -5.13 -55.03
CA LYS A 2 48.66 -4.24 -53.87
C LYS A 2 47.28 -3.48 -53.68
N LYS A 3 46.64 -3.05 -54.80
CA LYS A 3 45.33 -2.35 -54.73
C LYS A 3 44.13 -3.27 -54.32
N LYS A 4 44.19 -4.58 -54.62
CA LYS A 4 43.14 -5.53 -54.23
C LYS A 4 43.25 -5.93 -52.75
N ILE A 5 44.47 -5.94 -52.19
CA ILE A 5 44.73 -6.25 -50.78
C ILE A 5 44.25 -5.07 -49.89
N LEU A 6 44.43 -3.82 -50.33
CA LEU A 6 43.92 -2.64 -49.61
C LEU A 6 42.38 -2.59 -49.57
N ALA A 7 41.72 -3.01 -50.66
CA ALA A 7 40.26 -3.04 -50.72
C ALA A 7 39.64 -4.11 -49.78
N ILE A 8 40.29 -5.27 -49.67
CA ILE A 8 39.85 -6.35 -48.75
C ILE A 8 40.09 -5.96 -47.29
N ALA A 9 41.22 -5.29 -46.98
CA ALA A 9 41.48 -4.81 -45.62
C ALA A 9 40.51 -3.69 -45.20
N ALA A 10 40.11 -2.80 -46.10
CA ALA A 10 39.10 -1.76 -45.82
C ALA A 10 37.70 -2.35 -45.62
N LEU A 11 37.32 -3.39 -46.35
CA LEU A 11 36.04 -4.08 -46.20
C LEU A 11 35.96 -4.86 -44.88
N ALA A 12 37.08 -5.48 -44.45
CA ALA A 12 37.15 -6.17 -43.16
C ALA A 12 37.09 -5.20 -41.96
N LEU A 13 37.64 -3.99 -42.08
CA LEU A 13 37.58 -2.97 -41.04
C LEU A 13 36.16 -2.38 -40.89
N VAL A 14 35.43 -2.19 -42.00
CA VAL A 14 34.04 -1.74 -42.00
C VAL A 14 33.11 -2.83 -41.41
N ALA A 15 33.34 -4.10 -41.74
CA ALA A 15 32.58 -5.22 -41.15
C ALA A 15 32.83 -5.37 -39.63
N ALA A 16 34.07 -5.12 -39.15
CA ALA A 16 34.38 -5.13 -37.71
C ALA A 16 33.74 -3.94 -36.95
N LEU A 17 33.59 -2.79 -37.57
CA LEU A 17 32.90 -1.62 -37.00
C LEU A 17 31.39 -1.79 -36.99
N CYS A 18 30.78 -2.53 -37.91
CA CYS A 18 29.34 -2.84 -37.90
C CYS A 18 28.99 -3.91 -36.87
N LEU A 19 29.90 -4.81 -36.48
CA LEU A 19 29.67 -5.83 -35.44
C LEU A 19 29.81 -5.27 -34.01
N SER A 20 30.47 -4.15 -33.81
CA SER A 20 30.56 -3.47 -32.52
C SER A 20 29.39 -2.51 -32.24
N ALA A 21 28.56 -2.20 -33.24
CA ALA A 21 27.37 -1.33 -33.06
C ALA A 21 26.09 -2.10 -32.64
N CYS A 22 26.13 -3.46 -32.63
CA CYS A 22 24.97 -4.28 -32.20
C CYS A 22 25.06 -4.79 -30.76
N GLY A 23 25.97 -4.25 -29.93
CA GLY A 23 26.21 -4.73 -28.57
C GLY A 23 25.85 -3.80 -27.41
N ALA A 24 25.16 -2.70 -27.67
CA ALA A 24 24.69 -1.78 -26.59
C ALA A 24 23.20 -1.50 -26.70
N GLY A 25 22.41 -2.55 -26.82
CA GLY A 25 21.00 -2.49 -26.44
C GLY A 25 20.95 -2.55 -24.92
N GLY A 26 21.12 -1.42 -24.23
CA GLY A 26 20.80 -1.35 -22.81
C GLY A 26 19.38 -1.89 -22.62
N ALA A 27 19.18 -2.82 -21.69
CA ALA A 27 17.85 -3.31 -21.36
C ALA A 27 16.97 -2.06 -21.08
N LYS A 28 15.84 -1.97 -21.78
CA LYS A 28 14.91 -0.87 -21.51
C LYS A 28 14.40 -1.03 -20.08
N ALA A 29 14.24 0.12 -19.39
CA ALA A 29 13.57 0.14 -18.09
C ALA A 29 12.22 -0.58 -18.17
N VAL A 30 11.91 -1.37 -17.15
CA VAL A 30 10.62 -2.04 -17.03
C VAL A 30 9.59 -1.00 -16.54
N ASN A 31 8.49 -0.86 -17.29
CA ASN A 31 7.38 -0.01 -16.87
C ASN A 31 6.50 -0.80 -15.90
N LEU A 32 6.20 -0.20 -14.76
CA LEU A 32 5.34 -0.74 -13.72
C LEU A 32 4.24 0.29 -13.41
N ASN A 33 3.02 0.03 -13.87
CA ASN A 33 1.85 0.75 -13.36
C ASN A 33 1.54 0.21 -11.96
N MET A 34 1.35 1.13 -11.03
CA MET A 34 1.14 0.83 -9.62
C MET A 34 -0.20 1.36 -9.13
N ALA A 35 -1.12 0.44 -8.85
CA ALA A 35 -2.37 0.74 -8.21
C ALA A 35 -2.18 1.10 -6.73
N THR A 36 -2.84 2.16 -6.26
CA THR A 36 -2.66 2.66 -4.88
C THR A 36 -4.00 2.87 -4.16
N GLY A 37 -4.41 4.09 -3.91
CA GLY A 37 -5.66 4.46 -3.24
C GLY A 37 -6.03 5.90 -3.56
N GLY A 38 -6.95 6.48 -2.82
CA GLY A 38 -7.31 7.89 -2.97
C GLY A 38 -6.13 8.83 -2.67
N THR A 39 -6.09 9.97 -3.34
CA THR A 39 -4.96 10.92 -3.28
C THR A 39 -4.68 11.51 -1.89
N SER A 40 -5.66 11.49 -0.99
CA SER A 40 -5.53 11.95 0.41
C SER A 40 -5.11 10.84 1.38
N GLY A 41 -4.90 9.60 0.89
CA GLY A 41 -4.45 8.44 1.66
C GLY A 41 -2.96 8.21 1.58
N THR A 42 -2.42 7.41 2.52
CA THR A 42 -0.99 7.12 2.62
C THR A 42 -0.47 6.32 1.42
N TYR A 43 -1.24 5.41 0.84
CA TYR A 43 -0.83 4.63 -0.35
C TYR A 43 -0.34 5.52 -1.47
N TYR A 44 -1.17 6.49 -1.88
CA TYR A 44 -0.84 7.37 -3.00
C TYR A 44 0.35 8.27 -2.69
N GLY A 45 0.36 8.92 -1.53
CA GLY A 45 1.43 9.83 -1.12
C GLY A 45 2.79 9.13 -1.01
N PHE A 46 2.85 8.01 -0.30
CA PHE A 46 4.06 7.22 -0.12
C PHE A 46 4.57 6.61 -1.44
N SER A 47 3.65 6.03 -2.23
CA SER A 47 4.01 5.46 -3.54
C SER A 47 4.52 6.52 -4.51
N GLY A 48 3.94 7.71 -4.51
CA GLY A 48 4.41 8.84 -5.31
C GLY A 48 5.84 9.25 -4.96
N VAL A 49 6.17 9.26 -3.67
CA VAL A 49 7.52 9.59 -3.20
C VAL A 49 8.54 8.53 -3.62
N PHE A 50 8.31 7.25 -3.29
CA PHE A 50 9.30 6.24 -3.66
C PHE A 50 9.40 6.04 -5.18
N ALA A 51 8.28 6.14 -5.92
CA ALA A 51 8.33 6.06 -7.38
C ALA A 51 9.16 7.20 -7.98
N ASN A 52 9.01 8.43 -7.50
CA ASN A 52 9.84 9.55 -7.94
C ASN A 52 11.33 9.32 -7.67
N VAL A 53 11.69 8.83 -6.47
CA VAL A 53 13.07 8.50 -6.10
C VAL A 53 13.62 7.39 -6.99
N LEU A 54 12.91 6.26 -7.13
CA LEU A 54 13.36 5.12 -7.91
C LEU A 54 13.45 5.44 -9.41
N ASN A 55 12.48 6.14 -9.97
CA ASN A 55 12.53 6.59 -11.36
C ASN A 55 13.73 7.49 -11.64
N GLY A 56 14.11 8.35 -10.68
CA GLY A 56 15.30 9.19 -10.81
C GLY A 56 16.62 8.43 -10.66
N LYS A 57 16.70 7.53 -9.68
CA LYS A 57 17.95 6.82 -9.32
C LYS A 57 18.19 5.55 -10.16
N MET A 58 17.14 4.95 -10.71
CA MET A 58 17.17 3.66 -11.42
C MET A 58 16.47 3.75 -12.80
N ALA A 59 16.57 4.90 -13.46
CA ALA A 59 15.92 5.18 -14.75
C ALA A 59 16.29 4.21 -15.89
N ASP A 60 17.39 3.50 -15.77
CA ASP A 60 17.83 2.43 -16.69
C ASP A 60 17.18 1.07 -16.40
N LYS A 61 16.53 0.91 -15.23
CA LYS A 61 15.96 -0.36 -14.75
C LYS A 61 14.47 -0.32 -14.59
N LEU A 62 13.93 0.74 -13.97
CA LEU A 62 12.51 0.87 -13.59
C LEU A 62 11.93 2.21 -14.01
N ASN A 63 10.65 2.18 -14.37
CA ASN A 63 9.81 3.35 -14.53
C ASN A 63 8.44 3.05 -13.90
N ILE A 64 8.18 3.62 -12.73
CA ILE A 64 6.97 3.36 -11.94
C ILE A 64 5.99 4.51 -12.16
N ASN A 65 4.79 4.18 -12.60
CA ASN A 65 3.68 5.10 -12.79
C ASN A 65 2.61 4.84 -11.73
N VAL A 66 2.36 5.82 -10.85
CA VAL A 66 1.45 5.66 -9.71
C VAL A 66 0.05 6.11 -10.10
N GLU A 67 -0.95 5.27 -9.82
CA GLU A 67 -2.36 5.51 -10.15
C GLU A 67 -3.22 5.58 -8.89
N SER A 68 -4.14 6.56 -8.85
CA SER A 68 -5.14 6.65 -7.79
C SER A 68 -6.31 5.69 -8.08
N THR A 69 -6.74 4.92 -7.08
CA THR A 69 -7.74 3.87 -7.23
C THR A 69 -8.74 3.84 -6.07
N GLY A 70 -9.65 2.85 -6.10
CA GLY A 70 -10.55 2.50 -4.99
C GLY A 70 -9.90 1.75 -3.82
N ALA A 71 -8.59 1.61 -3.79
CA ALA A 71 -7.77 0.89 -2.81
C ALA A 71 -7.85 -0.66 -2.93
N SER A 72 -7.68 -1.40 -1.82
CA SER A 72 -7.16 -2.77 -1.79
C SER A 72 -7.88 -3.78 -2.67
N ALA A 73 -9.22 -3.90 -2.61
CA ALA A 73 -9.95 -4.87 -3.44
C ALA A 73 -9.97 -4.45 -4.92
N ALA A 74 -10.17 -3.15 -5.19
CA ALA A 74 -10.07 -2.62 -6.55
C ALA A 74 -8.67 -2.86 -7.14
N ASN A 75 -7.61 -2.76 -6.33
CA ASN A 75 -6.23 -3.01 -6.75
C ASN A 75 -6.00 -4.48 -7.13
N VAL A 76 -6.58 -5.42 -6.38
CA VAL A 76 -6.56 -6.86 -6.73
C VAL A 76 -7.20 -7.07 -8.09
N ASP A 77 -8.34 -6.44 -8.38
CA ASP A 77 -9.02 -6.56 -9.68
C ASP A 77 -8.17 -5.98 -10.82
N LEU A 78 -7.49 -4.85 -10.61
CA LEU A 78 -6.58 -4.26 -11.59
C LEU A 78 -5.39 -5.18 -11.90
N ILE A 79 -4.85 -5.86 -10.90
CA ILE A 79 -3.81 -6.88 -11.09
C ILE A 79 -4.35 -8.09 -11.84
N ASP A 80 -5.52 -8.63 -11.46
CA ASP A 80 -6.10 -9.84 -12.06
C ASP A 80 -6.51 -9.63 -13.53
N THR A 81 -6.98 -8.43 -13.85
CA THR A 81 -7.34 -8.04 -15.23
C THR A 81 -6.18 -7.58 -16.09
N ASN A 82 -4.95 -7.62 -15.59
CA ASN A 82 -3.70 -7.17 -16.24
C ASN A 82 -3.65 -5.66 -16.56
N ALA A 83 -4.43 -4.83 -15.85
CA ALA A 83 -4.36 -3.37 -15.99
C ALA A 83 -3.06 -2.83 -15.36
N ASP A 84 -2.72 -3.32 -14.15
CA ASP A 84 -1.53 -2.92 -13.42
C ASP A 84 -0.54 -4.07 -13.21
N GLN A 85 0.72 -3.73 -12.95
CA GLN A 85 1.80 -4.69 -12.72
C GLN A 85 2.09 -4.89 -11.24
N ILE A 86 1.99 -3.85 -10.45
CA ILE A 86 2.19 -3.85 -8.99
C ILE A 86 1.08 -3.09 -8.31
N ALA A 87 0.85 -3.38 -7.04
CA ALA A 87 -0.13 -2.66 -6.24
C ALA A 87 0.29 -2.61 -4.77
N ILE A 88 -0.21 -1.63 -4.03
CA ILE A 88 -0.17 -1.63 -2.57
C ILE A 88 -1.57 -1.94 -2.04
N ILE A 89 -1.65 -2.92 -1.14
CA ILE A 89 -2.90 -3.43 -0.55
C ILE A 89 -2.69 -3.79 0.91
N GLN A 90 -3.77 -3.96 1.65
CA GLN A 90 -3.73 -4.51 3.00
C GLN A 90 -3.38 -6.01 2.98
N ASN A 91 -2.63 -6.49 3.97
CA ASN A 91 -2.23 -7.89 4.05
C ASN A 91 -3.39 -8.86 4.33
N ASP A 92 -4.42 -8.44 5.04
CA ASP A 92 -5.66 -9.19 5.21
C ASP A 92 -6.42 -9.33 3.88
N VAL A 93 -6.60 -8.23 3.14
CA VAL A 93 -7.21 -8.26 1.78
C VAL A 93 -6.38 -9.11 0.82
N MET A 94 -5.04 -9.03 0.91
CA MET A 94 -4.12 -9.89 0.15
C MET A 94 -4.42 -11.38 0.38
N TYR A 95 -4.59 -11.78 1.63
CA TYR A 95 -4.90 -13.16 2.00
C TYR A 95 -6.31 -13.56 1.56
N TYR A 96 -7.32 -12.70 1.78
CA TYR A 96 -8.70 -12.99 1.38
C TYR A 96 -8.82 -13.15 -0.13
N ALA A 97 -8.16 -12.29 -0.89
CA ALA A 97 -8.12 -12.42 -2.34
C ALA A 97 -7.47 -13.74 -2.78
N TYR A 98 -6.30 -14.06 -2.21
CA TYR A 98 -5.56 -15.25 -2.58
C TYR A 98 -6.32 -16.55 -2.25
N THR A 99 -7.08 -16.57 -1.17
CA THR A 99 -7.86 -17.74 -0.71
C THR A 99 -9.30 -17.77 -1.24
N GLY A 100 -9.80 -16.69 -1.82
CA GLY A 100 -11.19 -16.58 -2.27
C GLY A 100 -12.16 -16.58 -1.10
N THR A 101 -11.87 -15.80 -0.08
CA THR A 101 -12.69 -15.69 1.14
C THR A 101 -13.08 -14.24 1.40
N ALA A 102 -13.92 -14.02 2.41
CA ALA A 102 -14.39 -12.72 2.84
C ALA A 102 -15.07 -11.93 1.69
N MET A 103 -14.46 -10.85 1.21
CA MET A 103 -15.00 -10.01 0.15
C MET A 103 -14.82 -10.60 -1.27
N PHE A 104 -14.17 -11.75 -1.42
CA PHE A 104 -13.89 -12.39 -2.71
C PHE A 104 -14.64 -13.70 -2.86
N ASP A 105 -15.43 -13.84 -3.92
CA ASP A 105 -16.21 -15.06 -4.23
C ASP A 105 -15.33 -16.20 -4.77
N LYS A 106 -14.13 -15.90 -5.23
CA LYS A 106 -13.16 -16.85 -5.79
C LYS A 106 -11.73 -16.44 -5.49
N ALA A 107 -10.85 -17.42 -5.42
CA ALA A 107 -9.41 -17.18 -5.27
C ALA A 107 -8.86 -16.43 -6.50
N VAL A 108 -8.05 -15.40 -6.22
CA VAL A 108 -7.25 -14.64 -7.18
C VAL A 108 -5.79 -14.94 -6.89
N THR A 109 -5.16 -15.74 -7.75
CA THR A 109 -3.78 -16.22 -7.56
C THR A 109 -2.83 -15.71 -8.64
N SER A 110 -3.23 -14.67 -9.37
CA SER A 110 -2.45 -14.02 -10.43
C SER A 110 -1.30 -13.14 -9.91
N PHE A 111 -1.16 -13.00 -8.59
CA PHE A 111 -0.15 -12.16 -7.94
C PHE A 111 0.61 -12.91 -6.83
N SER A 112 1.73 -12.31 -6.43
CA SER A 112 2.57 -12.76 -5.31
C SER A 112 3.01 -11.58 -4.46
N ALA A 113 3.39 -11.84 -3.20
CA ALA A 113 3.86 -10.81 -2.28
C ALA A 113 5.26 -10.30 -2.66
N VAL A 114 5.47 -9.00 -2.49
CA VAL A 114 6.75 -8.33 -2.74
C VAL A 114 7.40 -7.89 -1.45
N MET A 115 6.74 -7.05 -0.65
CA MET A 115 7.19 -6.62 0.68
C MET A 115 6.07 -5.93 1.44
N SER A 116 6.11 -6.00 2.77
CA SER A 116 5.31 -5.12 3.63
C SER A 116 6.01 -3.79 3.86
N CYS A 117 5.24 -2.73 4.12
CA CYS A 117 5.76 -1.37 4.18
C CYS A 117 5.63 -0.74 5.58
N TYR A 118 4.41 -0.69 6.12
CA TYR A 118 4.10 -0.01 7.39
C TYR A 118 2.75 -0.50 7.94
N PRO A 119 2.51 -0.35 9.26
CA PRO A 119 1.19 -0.61 9.83
C PRO A 119 0.14 0.39 9.33
N GLU A 120 -1.02 -0.12 8.96
CA GLU A 120 -2.20 0.65 8.60
C GLU A 120 -3.17 0.65 9.76
N VAL A 121 -3.21 1.75 10.46
CA VAL A 121 -4.03 1.92 11.66
C VAL A 121 -5.49 2.12 11.28
N VAL A 122 -6.38 1.35 11.90
CA VAL A 122 -7.81 1.54 11.81
C VAL A 122 -8.16 2.76 12.65
N GLN A 123 -8.37 3.89 12.01
CA GLN A 123 -8.65 5.17 12.64
C GLN A 123 -10.14 5.48 12.49
N LEU A 124 -10.87 5.42 13.59
CA LEU A 124 -12.26 5.88 13.69
C LEU A 124 -12.26 7.33 14.16
N VAL A 125 -12.48 8.23 13.22
CA VAL A 125 -12.58 9.68 13.46
C VAL A 125 -14.04 10.04 13.59
N ALA A 126 -14.43 10.66 14.70
CA ALA A 126 -15.82 10.91 15.04
C ALA A 126 -16.07 12.34 15.55
N ALA A 127 -17.27 12.83 15.38
CA ALA A 127 -17.70 14.13 15.92
C ALA A 127 -17.49 14.18 17.44
N PRO A 128 -17.31 15.38 18.05
CA PRO A 128 -16.94 15.54 19.46
C PRO A 128 -17.95 14.94 20.48
N ASP A 129 -19.18 14.69 20.07
CA ASP A 129 -20.23 14.07 20.90
C ASP A 129 -20.29 12.54 20.80
N ILE A 130 -19.36 11.92 20.08
CA ILE A 130 -19.19 10.48 19.92
C ILE A 130 -17.88 10.09 20.62
N GLU A 131 -17.97 9.31 21.69
CA GLU A 131 -16.82 8.93 22.53
C GLU A 131 -16.46 7.44 22.44
N THR A 132 -17.41 6.60 22.00
CA THR A 132 -17.26 5.13 21.90
C THR A 132 -17.72 4.62 20.55
N VAL A 133 -17.36 3.37 20.22
CA VAL A 133 -17.83 2.72 18.98
C VAL A 133 -19.36 2.52 19.03
N GLU A 134 -19.93 2.22 20.19
CA GLU A 134 -21.36 2.01 20.37
C GLU A 134 -22.19 3.28 20.14
N ASP A 135 -21.61 4.47 20.32
CA ASP A 135 -22.26 5.75 20.04
C ASP A 135 -22.52 5.98 18.55
N LEU A 136 -21.95 5.14 17.69
CA LEU A 136 -22.23 5.15 16.24
C LEU A 136 -23.63 4.68 15.88
N ARG A 137 -24.39 4.04 16.83
CA ARG A 137 -25.74 3.56 16.54
C ARG A 137 -26.66 4.69 16.06
N GLY A 138 -27.21 4.51 14.85
CA GLY A 138 -28.07 5.49 14.19
C GLY A 138 -27.34 6.69 13.58
N ARG A 139 -26.03 6.80 13.73
CA ARG A 139 -25.20 7.85 13.15
C ARG A 139 -24.93 7.60 11.67
N THR A 140 -24.56 8.66 10.95
CA THR A 140 -24.15 8.57 9.56
C THR A 140 -22.62 8.42 9.49
N VAL A 141 -22.15 7.26 9.00
CA VAL A 141 -20.76 6.87 9.08
C VAL A 141 -20.19 6.53 7.69
N SER A 142 -19.11 7.20 7.32
CA SER A 142 -18.33 6.78 6.16
C SER A 142 -17.44 5.60 6.52
N VAL A 143 -17.63 4.48 5.81
CA VAL A 143 -16.88 3.24 6.04
C VAL A 143 -15.74 3.04 5.02
N GLY A 144 -15.32 4.11 4.34
CA GLY A 144 -14.36 4.08 3.24
C GLY A 144 -15.02 3.86 1.88
N ALA A 145 -14.22 3.78 0.82
CA ALA A 145 -14.71 3.48 -0.52
C ALA A 145 -15.28 2.04 -0.57
N ALA A 146 -16.25 1.78 -1.45
CA ALA A 146 -16.98 0.51 -1.53
C ALA A 146 -16.04 -0.70 -1.70
N ASP A 147 -15.01 -0.57 -2.52
CA ASP A 147 -14.04 -1.64 -2.85
C ASP A 147 -12.72 -1.50 -2.08
N SER A 148 -12.75 -0.82 -0.90
CA SER A 148 -11.59 -0.65 -0.05
C SER A 148 -11.50 -1.70 1.06
N GLY A 149 -10.28 -2.01 1.50
CA GLY A 149 -10.07 -2.77 2.73
C GLY A 149 -10.59 -2.04 3.98
N THR A 150 -10.60 -0.70 3.97
CA THR A 150 -11.19 0.13 5.04
C THR A 150 -12.64 -0.24 5.33
N ARG A 151 -13.43 -0.39 4.27
CA ARG A 151 -14.84 -0.82 4.40
C ARG A 151 -14.95 -2.16 5.13
N TYR A 152 -14.05 -3.07 4.82
CA TYR A 152 -14.06 -4.40 5.43
C TYR A 152 -13.60 -4.36 6.89
N ASN A 153 -12.54 -3.60 7.19
CA ASN A 153 -12.09 -3.42 8.57
C ASN A 153 -13.15 -2.67 9.43
N ALA A 154 -13.90 -1.73 8.86
CA ALA A 154 -15.02 -1.09 9.55
C ALA A 154 -16.10 -2.11 9.92
N GLU A 155 -16.47 -3.02 9.01
CA GLU A 155 -17.42 -4.10 9.25
C GLU A 155 -16.93 -5.03 10.38
N GLN A 156 -15.65 -5.42 10.36
CA GLN A 156 -15.05 -6.27 11.37
C GLN A 156 -14.97 -5.60 12.74
N LEU A 157 -14.58 -4.31 12.78
CA LEU A 157 -14.54 -3.57 14.04
C LEU A 157 -15.93 -3.43 14.65
N LEU A 158 -16.93 -3.04 13.87
CA LEU A 158 -18.31 -2.96 14.34
C LEU A 158 -18.80 -4.32 14.85
N ALA A 159 -18.50 -5.41 14.16
CA ALA A 159 -18.88 -6.76 14.58
C ALA A 159 -18.25 -7.15 15.93
N ALA A 160 -17.02 -6.73 16.22
CA ALA A 160 -16.39 -6.96 17.51
C ALA A 160 -17.18 -6.28 18.66
N TYR A 161 -17.83 -5.13 18.40
CA TYR A 161 -18.70 -4.43 19.33
C TYR A 161 -20.18 -4.87 19.24
N GLY A 162 -20.47 -6.00 18.59
CA GLY A 162 -21.83 -6.52 18.43
C GLY A 162 -22.73 -5.60 17.60
N MET A 163 -22.14 -4.89 16.65
CA MET A 163 -22.81 -4.00 15.70
C MET A 163 -22.64 -4.51 14.26
N THR A 164 -23.55 -4.07 13.40
CA THR A 164 -23.50 -4.33 11.97
C THR A 164 -23.73 -3.03 11.20
N PHE A 165 -23.61 -3.07 9.89
CA PHE A 165 -23.95 -1.93 9.04
C PHE A 165 -25.44 -1.53 9.11
N ASP A 166 -26.33 -2.41 9.59
CA ASP A 166 -27.74 -2.08 9.83
C ASP A 166 -27.94 -1.18 11.07
N ASP A 167 -26.95 -1.09 11.96
CA ASP A 167 -26.99 -0.24 13.15
C ASP A 167 -26.58 1.22 12.86
N ILE A 168 -26.07 1.53 11.66
CA ILE A 168 -25.60 2.85 11.26
C ILE A 168 -26.15 3.25 9.89
N ASN A 169 -26.08 4.54 9.55
CA ASN A 169 -26.39 5.02 8.19
C ASN A 169 -25.07 5.01 7.40
N VAL A 170 -24.84 3.96 6.61
CA VAL A 170 -23.58 3.74 5.88
C VAL A 170 -23.44 4.69 4.71
N VAL A 171 -22.25 5.29 4.58
CA VAL A 171 -21.83 6.07 3.41
C VAL A 171 -20.49 5.52 2.89
N TYR A 172 -20.37 5.39 1.58
CA TYR A 172 -19.13 4.96 0.92
C TYR A 172 -18.44 6.15 0.28
N GLN A 173 -17.31 6.57 0.83
CA GLN A 173 -16.57 7.75 0.36
C GLN A 173 -15.06 7.51 0.41
N SER A 174 -14.31 8.27 -0.41
CA SER A 174 -12.86 8.40 -0.24
C SER A 174 -12.51 9.11 1.07
N PHE A 175 -11.25 9.04 1.52
CA PHE A 175 -10.82 9.73 2.75
C PHE A 175 -11.00 11.25 2.66
N GLY A 176 -10.68 11.84 1.51
CA GLY A 176 -10.87 13.28 1.28
C GLY A 176 -12.35 13.69 1.32
N ASP A 177 -13.21 12.95 0.62
CA ASP A 177 -14.65 13.22 0.62
C ASP A 177 -15.26 13.05 2.02
N SER A 178 -14.78 12.05 2.80
CA SER A 178 -15.22 11.83 4.19
C SER A 178 -14.88 13.01 5.08
N VAL A 179 -13.66 13.55 4.97
CA VAL A 179 -13.22 14.74 5.72
C VAL A 179 -14.05 15.96 5.35
N ASP A 180 -14.32 16.18 4.09
CA ASP A 180 -15.18 17.30 3.65
C ASP A 180 -16.61 17.11 4.10
N SER A 181 -17.13 15.89 4.07
CA SER A 181 -18.48 15.57 4.59
C SER A 181 -18.59 15.78 6.10
N MET A 182 -17.54 15.47 6.89
CA MET A 182 -17.50 15.77 8.33
C MET A 182 -17.52 17.27 8.60
N LYS A 183 -16.65 18.05 7.90
CA LYS A 183 -16.63 19.52 8.02
C LYS A 183 -17.99 20.17 7.72
N ASN A 184 -18.72 19.58 6.78
CA ASN A 184 -20.04 20.06 6.36
C ASN A 184 -21.20 19.51 7.20
N GLY A 185 -20.94 18.66 8.21
CA GLY A 185 -21.98 18.03 9.05
C GLY A 185 -22.87 17.04 8.28
N GLN A 186 -22.35 16.45 7.20
CA GLN A 186 -23.09 15.47 6.38
C GLN A 186 -22.90 14.04 6.88
N ILE A 187 -21.82 13.78 7.60
CA ILE A 187 -21.55 12.52 8.31
C ILE A 187 -21.06 12.83 9.72
N ASP A 188 -21.30 11.89 10.65
CA ASP A 188 -20.94 12.01 12.05
C ASP A 188 -19.59 11.39 12.36
N ALA A 189 -19.16 10.38 11.58
CA ALA A 189 -17.88 9.69 11.76
C ALA A 189 -17.38 9.11 10.44
N CYS A 190 -16.08 8.80 10.40
CA CYS A 190 -15.49 8.06 9.28
C CYS A 190 -14.39 7.11 9.74
N PHE A 191 -14.30 5.96 9.07
CA PHE A 191 -13.17 5.05 9.15
C PHE A 191 -12.12 5.42 8.12
N GLN A 192 -10.86 5.48 8.54
CA GLN A 192 -9.70 5.64 7.68
C GLN A 192 -8.62 4.64 8.08
N VAL A 193 -8.42 3.59 7.28
CA VAL A 193 -7.37 2.61 7.52
C VAL A 193 -6.16 2.97 6.68
N ALA A 194 -5.15 3.50 7.34
CA ALA A 194 -4.00 4.11 6.68
C ALA A 194 -2.79 4.21 7.63
N GLY A 195 -1.63 4.55 7.08
CA GLY A 195 -0.47 4.93 7.89
C GLY A 195 -0.72 6.24 8.64
N THR A 196 -0.30 6.31 9.90
CA THR A 196 -0.38 7.52 10.74
C THR A 196 0.92 8.31 10.69
N PRO A 197 0.87 9.66 10.66
CA PRO A 197 -0.32 10.48 10.45
C PRO A 197 -0.88 10.32 9.02
N THR A 198 -2.21 10.34 8.87
CA THR A 198 -2.88 10.32 7.58
C THR A 198 -3.12 11.74 7.09
N THR A 199 -2.82 12.04 5.83
CA THR A 199 -2.94 13.41 5.29
C THR A 199 -4.34 13.98 5.46
N ALA A 200 -5.39 13.23 5.11
CA ALA A 200 -6.77 13.68 5.25
C ALA A 200 -7.15 14.03 6.71
N ILE A 201 -6.73 13.20 7.69
CA ILE A 201 -7.02 13.44 9.11
C ILE A 201 -6.19 14.63 9.63
N THR A 202 -4.94 14.77 9.19
CA THR A 202 -4.11 15.93 9.54
C THR A 202 -4.74 17.22 9.06
N GLU A 203 -5.23 17.27 7.82
CA GLU A 203 -5.95 18.43 7.29
C GLU A 203 -7.24 18.71 8.07
N LEU A 204 -8.02 17.68 8.41
CA LEU A 204 -9.22 17.84 9.23
C LEU A 204 -8.90 18.47 10.57
N SER A 205 -7.87 17.97 11.27
CA SER A 205 -7.49 18.41 12.61
C SER A 205 -7.10 19.88 12.71
N THR A 206 -6.82 20.55 11.58
CA THR A 206 -6.50 21.98 11.55
C THR A 206 -7.72 22.90 11.63
N THR A 207 -8.90 22.38 11.31
CA THR A 207 -10.13 23.19 11.12
C THR A 207 -11.38 22.61 11.78
N TYR A 208 -11.30 21.39 12.29
CA TYR A 208 -12.43 20.68 12.89
C TYR A 208 -11.93 19.83 14.06
N ASP A 209 -12.53 20.02 15.24
CA ASP A 209 -12.27 19.18 16.41
C ASP A 209 -13.01 17.86 16.28
N PHE A 210 -12.34 16.75 16.56
CA PHE A 210 -12.90 15.40 16.51
C PHE A 210 -12.31 14.53 17.63
N ASN A 211 -12.97 13.43 17.92
CA ASN A 211 -12.43 12.34 18.72
C ASN A 211 -11.82 11.27 17.81
N LEU A 212 -10.63 10.79 18.13
CA LEU A 212 -10.08 9.55 17.61
C LEU A 212 -10.50 8.43 18.58
N ILE A 213 -11.40 7.55 18.14
CA ILE A 213 -11.96 6.50 18.99
C ILE A 213 -11.02 5.31 19.05
N GLY A 214 -10.60 4.96 20.26
CA GLY A 214 -9.76 3.79 20.52
C GLY A 214 -10.52 2.48 20.54
N VAL A 215 -9.76 1.38 20.56
CA VAL A 215 -10.26 0.01 20.71
C VAL A 215 -9.70 -0.55 22.02
N ASP A 216 -10.57 -0.96 22.92
CA ASP A 216 -10.17 -1.53 24.21
C ASP A 216 -9.64 -2.97 24.09
N ASP A 217 -9.00 -3.47 25.16
CA ASP A 217 -8.33 -4.78 25.16
C ASP A 217 -9.26 -5.96 24.91
N GLU A 218 -10.55 -5.88 25.35
CA GLU A 218 -11.54 -6.94 25.12
C GLU A 218 -11.85 -7.07 23.63
N HIS A 219 -12.11 -5.95 22.97
CA HIS A 219 -12.44 -5.92 21.54
C HIS A 219 -11.23 -6.14 20.65
N VAL A 220 -10.02 -5.73 21.08
CA VAL A 220 -8.76 -6.12 20.45
C VAL A 220 -8.63 -7.66 20.48
N ALA A 221 -8.85 -8.30 21.62
CA ALA A 221 -8.74 -9.75 21.75
C ALA A 221 -9.78 -10.49 20.89
N ALA A 222 -11.00 -9.95 20.78
CA ALA A 222 -12.04 -10.46 19.89
C ALA A 222 -11.64 -10.38 18.42
N LEU A 223 -11.14 -9.22 17.97
CA LEU A 223 -10.65 -9.04 16.60
C LEU A 223 -9.49 -10.00 16.28
N GLN A 224 -8.50 -10.11 17.16
CA GLN A 224 -7.35 -10.99 16.95
C GLN A 224 -7.69 -12.47 16.92
N LYS A 225 -8.72 -12.88 17.68
CA LYS A 225 -9.22 -14.25 17.68
C LYS A 225 -9.86 -14.63 16.35
N ASP A 226 -10.66 -13.73 15.79
CA ASP A 226 -11.44 -14.00 14.60
C ASP A 226 -10.68 -13.63 13.31
N TYR A 227 -9.75 -12.65 13.41
CA TYR A 227 -8.96 -12.09 12.31
C TYR A 227 -7.49 -11.94 12.73
N GLY A 228 -6.67 -12.94 12.45
CA GLY A 228 -5.26 -13.03 12.92
C GLY A 228 -4.30 -11.99 12.34
N PHE A 229 -4.78 -11.03 11.52
CA PHE A 229 -3.96 -9.98 10.91
C PHE A 229 -3.82 -8.73 11.78
N TYR A 230 -4.73 -8.53 12.74
CA TYR A 230 -4.71 -7.33 13.57
C TYR A 230 -3.59 -7.33 14.60
N THR A 231 -2.88 -6.21 14.65
CA THR A 231 -1.88 -5.89 15.68
C THR A 231 -2.31 -4.67 16.47
N VAL A 232 -1.83 -4.52 17.69
CA VAL A 232 -2.07 -3.32 18.51
C VAL A 232 -1.07 -2.24 18.14
N VAL A 233 -1.56 -1.02 17.95
CA VAL A 233 -0.76 0.17 17.70
C VAL A 233 -1.32 1.32 18.52
N ASN A 234 -0.44 2.07 19.20
CA ASN A 234 -0.83 3.32 19.84
C ASN A 234 -0.56 4.49 18.89
N VAL A 235 -1.57 5.33 18.68
CA VAL A 235 -1.44 6.63 18.03
C VAL A 235 -1.04 7.63 19.10
N PRO A 236 0.18 8.21 19.06
CA PRO A 236 0.66 9.09 20.11
C PRO A 236 -0.15 10.40 20.22
N ALA A 237 -0.25 10.94 21.43
CA ALA A 237 -0.74 12.29 21.67
C ALA A 237 -0.06 13.31 20.75
N GLY A 238 -0.85 14.23 20.18
CA GLY A 238 -0.33 15.27 19.29
C GLY A 238 -0.05 14.79 17.86
N THR A 239 -0.32 13.53 17.50
CA THR A 239 -0.30 13.07 16.09
C THR A 239 -1.26 13.90 15.24
N TYR A 240 -2.43 14.23 15.80
CA TYR A 240 -3.40 15.18 15.26
C TYR A 240 -3.64 16.29 16.27
N SER A 241 -3.78 17.53 15.82
CA SER A 241 -3.74 18.72 16.69
C SER A 241 -4.84 18.77 17.77
N CYS A 242 -5.97 18.09 17.55
CA CYS A 242 -7.09 18.00 18.51
C CYS A 242 -7.03 16.75 19.40
N VAL A 243 -6.06 15.84 19.22
CA VAL A 243 -5.90 14.60 19.99
C VAL A 243 -4.71 14.76 20.96
N ASP A 244 -4.99 15.01 22.24
CA ASP A 244 -3.98 15.35 23.26
C ASP A 244 -3.55 14.17 24.15
N HIS A 245 -4.01 12.96 23.85
CA HIS A 245 -3.70 11.73 24.57
C HIS A 245 -3.34 10.59 23.59
N ASP A 246 -2.70 9.54 24.11
CA ASP A 246 -2.41 8.34 23.35
C ASP A 246 -3.69 7.54 23.13
N VAL A 247 -3.92 7.06 21.90
CA VAL A 247 -5.10 6.28 21.54
C VAL A 247 -4.69 4.89 21.09
N GLN A 248 -5.12 3.86 21.82
CA GLN A 248 -4.94 2.47 21.42
C GLN A 248 -5.84 2.15 20.23
N CYS A 249 -5.23 1.70 19.14
CA CYS A 249 -5.91 1.27 17.91
C CYS A 249 -5.46 -0.12 17.50
N VAL A 250 -6.10 -0.69 16.50
CA VAL A 250 -5.63 -1.89 15.80
C VAL A 250 -5.12 -1.52 14.41
N ALA A 251 -4.23 -2.34 13.87
CA ALA A 251 -3.65 -2.13 12.54
C ALA A 251 -3.52 -3.45 11.78
N VAL A 252 -3.60 -3.36 10.46
CA VAL A 252 -3.15 -4.35 9.48
C VAL A 252 -1.87 -3.84 8.82
N MET A 253 -1.31 -4.55 7.82
CA MET A 253 -0.07 -4.13 7.16
C MET A 253 -0.32 -3.69 5.72
N ALA A 254 0.24 -2.54 5.34
CA ALA A 254 0.40 -2.15 3.94
C ALA A 254 1.42 -3.08 3.27
N THR A 255 1.02 -3.76 2.21
CA THR A 255 1.85 -4.75 1.53
C THR A 255 1.86 -4.49 0.02
N ILE A 256 3.03 -4.54 -0.59
CA ILE A 256 3.16 -4.47 -2.05
C ILE A 256 3.04 -5.89 -2.61
N ILE A 257 2.23 -6.02 -3.65
CA ILE A 257 2.08 -7.22 -4.46
C ILE A 257 2.53 -6.94 -5.89
N ALA A 258 2.94 -7.98 -6.59
CA ALA A 258 3.24 -7.93 -8.02
C ALA A 258 2.50 -9.04 -8.75
N ARG A 259 2.03 -8.75 -9.96
CA ARG A 259 1.50 -9.76 -10.87
C ARG A 259 2.59 -10.79 -11.20
N ASN A 260 2.23 -12.06 -11.28
CA ASN A 260 3.18 -13.18 -11.40
C ASN A 260 4.03 -13.16 -12.69
N ASP A 261 3.66 -12.41 -13.72
CA ASP A 261 4.43 -12.26 -14.96
C ASP A 261 5.42 -11.08 -14.94
N VAL A 262 5.42 -10.28 -13.87
CA VAL A 262 6.48 -9.30 -13.65
C VAL A 262 7.81 -10.06 -13.46
N THR A 263 8.86 -9.60 -14.12
CA THR A 263 10.12 -10.33 -14.10
C THR A 263 10.79 -10.32 -12.71
N GLU A 264 11.51 -11.41 -12.39
CA GLU A 264 12.31 -11.51 -11.16
C GLU A 264 13.21 -10.29 -10.96
N ASP A 265 13.92 -9.87 -12.02
CA ASP A 265 14.83 -8.72 -11.94
C ASP A 265 14.11 -7.40 -11.69
N ALA A 266 12.89 -7.22 -12.19
CA ALA A 266 12.11 -6.00 -11.93
C ALA A 266 11.73 -5.90 -10.45
N VAL A 267 11.16 -6.97 -9.87
CA VAL A 267 10.79 -7.01 -8.46
C VAL A 267 12.01 -6.94 -7.55
N TYR A 268 13.09 -7.67 -7.88
CA TYR A 268 14.35 -7.58 -7.15
C TYR A 268 14.89 -6.14 -7.14
N ASN A 269 14.95 -5.47 -8.29
CA ASN A 269 15.42 -4.09 -8.38
C ASN A 269 14.49 -3.11 -7.66
N PHE A 270 13.18 -3.34 -7.68
CA PHE A 270 12.23 -2.54 -6.92
C PHE A 270 12.55 -2.60 -5.42
N ILE A 271 12.63 -3.79 -4.83
CA ILE A 271 12.91 -3.97 -3.40
C ILE A 271 14.30 -3.39 -3.06
N LYS A 272 15.32 -3.74 -3.87
CA LYS A 272 16.66 -3.20 -3.69
C LYS A 272 16.68 -1.68 -3.69
N GLY A 273 15.95 -1.04 -4.60
CA GLY A 273 15.82 0.40 -4.66
C GLY A 273 15.15 1.00 -3.41
N MET A 274 14.11 0.35 -2.88
CA MET A 274 13.45 0.78 -1.64
C MET A 274 14.44 0.84 -0.46
N PHE A 275 15.34 -0.14 -0.35
CA PHE A 275 16.35 -0.18 0.72
C PHE A 275 17.57 0.70 0.42
N ASP A 276 18.12 0.67 -0.79
CA ASP A 276 19.30 1.45 -1.17
C ASP A 276 19.06 2.96 -1.06
N TYR A 277 17.83 3.40 -1.37
CA TYR A 277 17.44 4.82 -1.37
C TYR A 277 16.47 5.18 -0.24
N LYS A 278 16.40 4.34 0.82
CA LYS A 278 15.58 4.60 2.00
C LYS A 278 15.74 6.03 2.54
N ALA A 279 16.97 6.54 2.63
CA ALA A 279 17.24 7.87 3.15
C ALA A 279 16.59 8.98 2.31
N ASP A 280 16.62 8.86 0.97
CA ASP A 280 15.97 9.82 0.07
C ASP A 280 14.43 9.75 0.20
N ILE A 281 13.88 8.54 0.36
CA ILE A 281 12.44 8.30 0.58
C ILE A 281 12.01 8.89 1.92
N SER A 282 12.74 8.60 3.01
CA SER A 282 12.45 9.09 4.38
C SER A 282 12.51 10.62 4.47
N ALA A 283 13.43 11.24 3.74
CA ALA A 283 13.52 12.70 3.68
C ALA A 283 12.26 13.37 3.07
N SER A 284 11.47 12.62 2.31
CA SER A 284 10.30 13.14 1.60
C SER A 284 8.96 12.60 2.13
N HIS A 285 8.96 11.47 2.85
CA HIS A 285 7.76 10.88 3.45
C HIS A 285 8.09 10.09 4.71
N VAL A 286 7.39 10.36 5.82
CA VAL A 286 7.65 9.74 7.13
C VAL A 286 7.63 8.22 7.11
N LYS A 287 6.78 7.59 6.28
CA LYS A 287 6.72 6.13 6.12
C LYS A 287 7.98 5.51 5.51
N GLY A 288 8.86 6.31 4.93
CA GLY A 288 10.19 5.86 4.54
C GLY A 288 11.05 5.40 5.72
N GLU A 289 10.84 5.94 6.91
CA GLU A 289 11.57 5.53 8.12
C GLU A 289 11.22 4.09 8.54
N GLU A 290 10.01 3.62 8.21
CA GLU A 290 9.51 2.29 8.54
C GLU A 290 10.00 1.19 7.58
N ILE A 291 10.71 1.56 6.50
CA ILE A 291 11.35 0.59 5.60
C ILE A 291 12.49 -0.10 6.35
N ASP A 292 12.29 -1.32 6.80
CA ASP A 292 13.31 -2.18 7.38
C ASP A 292 13.04 -3.67 7.05
N LEU A 293 14.05 -4.52 7.23
CA LEU A 293 13.97 -5.91 6.81
C LEU A 293 12.93 -6.72 7.62
N ASN A 294 12.71 -6.40 8.90
CA ASN A 294 11.73 -7.12 9.73
C ASN A 294 10.31 -6.74 9.30
N THR A 295 10.05 -5.43 9.13
CA THR A 295 8.78 -4.94 8.62
C THR A 295 8.48 -5.51 7.23
N ALA A 296 9.48 -5.52 6.34
CA ALA A 296 9.31 -5.93 4.95
C ALA A 296 8.85 -7.39 4.76
N VAL A 297 9.08 -8.27 5.75
CA VAL A 297 8.66 -9.68 5.68
C VAL A 297 7.49 -10.00 6.63
N SER A 298 6.97 -9.02 7.36
CA SER A 298 5.93 -9.21 8.34
C SER A 298 4.53 -9.31 7.72
N GLY A 299 3.67 -10.16 8.28
CA GLY A 299 2.24 -10.23 7.95
C GLY A 299 1.91 -10.82 6.58
N VAL A 300 2.86 -11.44 5.88
CA VAL A 300 2.66 -12.07 4.58
C VAL A 300 2.26 -13.53 4.75
N ALA A 301 1.08 -13.89 4.23
CA ALA A 301 0.51 -15.23 4.34
C ALA A 301 0.18 -15.87 2.96
N ILE A 302 0.82 -15.39 1.91
CA ILE A 302 0.71 -15.91 0.52
C ILE A 302 2.11 -16.14 -0.05
N PRO A 303 2.25 -16.86 -1.18
CA PRO A 303 3.55 -17.05 -1.82
C PRO A 303 4.23 -15.72 -2.18
N TRP A 304 5.55 -15.72 -2.05
CA TRP A 304 6.41 -14.62 -2.40
C TRP A 304 6.79 -14.63 -3.88
N HIS A 305 6.95 -13.46 -4.45
CA HIS A 305 7.49 -13.30 -5.80
C HIS A 305 8.97 -13.72 -5.84
N SER A 306 9.43 -14.36 -6.94
CA SER A 306 10.83 -14.86 -7.04
C SER A 306 11.87 -13.77 -6.83
N GLY A 307 11.62 -12.53 -7.29
CA GLY A 307 12.48 -11.39 -7.05
C GLY A 307 12.57 -10.98 -5.58
N ALA A 308 11.49 -11.15 -4.82
CA ALA A 308 11.49 -10.93 -3.38
C ALA A 308 12.27 -12.04 -2.66
N VAL A 309 12.02 -13.30 -3.00
CA VAL A 309 12.78 -14.46 -2.46
C VAL A 309 14.27 -14.27 -2.64
N LYS A 310 14.70 -13.87 -3.84
CA LYS A 310 16.11 -13.61 -4.18
C LYS A 310 16.69 -12.48 -3.32
N TYR A 311 16.02 -11.34 -3.26
CA TYR A 311 16.49 -10.19 -2.48
C TYR A 311 16.64 -10.52 -0.99
N PHE A 312 15.58 -11.07 -0.37
CA PHE A 312 15.60 -11.38 1.05
C PHE A 312 16.61 -12.48 1.41
N ALA A 313 16.82 -13.47 0.52
CA ALA A 313 17.86 -14.49 0.71
C ALA A 313 19.26 -13.86 0.76
N GLU A 314 19.56 -12.85 -0.06
CA GLU A 314 20.82 -12.11 -0.02
C GLU A 314 21.01 -11.32 1.29
N GLN A 315 19.89 -10.96 1.96
CA GLN A 315 19.90 -10.33 3.28
C GLN A 315 19.92 -11.35 4.43
N GLY A 316 20.01 -12.65 4.14
CA GLY A 316 20.02 -13.72 5.14
C GLY A 316 18.62 -14.07 5.70
N ILE A 317 17.54 -13.63 5.04
CA ILE A 317 16.16 -13.88 5.43
C ILE A 317 15.55 -14.89 4.46
N THR A 318 15.04 -16.02 5.00
CA THR A 318 14.29 -17.00 4.21
C THR A 318 12.81 -16.63 4.24
N VAL A 319 12.23 -16.39 3.05
CA VAL A 319 10.81 -16.17 2.83
C VAL A 319 10.27 -17.23 1.85
N GLY A 320 9.06 -17.78 2.10
CA GLY A 320 8.46 -18.81 1.23
C GLY A 320 7.98 -20.01 2.01
#